data_1c1fcb2d1a1cb71d5a88a76a6e2e4600
#
_entry.id   1c1fcb2d1a1cb71d5a88a76a6e2e4600
#
_cell.length_a   1.000
_cell.length_b   1.000
_cell.length_c   1.000
_cell.angle_alpha   90.00
_cell.angle_beta   90.00
_cell.angle_gamma   90.00
#
_symmetry.space_group_name_H-M   'P 1'
#
loop_
_entity.id
_entity.type
_entity.pdbx_description
1 polymer ?
#
loop_
_entity_poly.entity_id
_entity_poly.type
_entity_poly.pdbx_seq_one_letter_code
_entity_poly.pdbx_strand_id
1 'polypeptide(L)'
;MILCFSGTGNSRYIAKKIAAELEDEIVDVNAKIKAADYSPVKTGENVIVVTPTYAWRIPRIVSDWLSKTKLLSAKRIWFVMNCGSEIGNASKYNSSLAERKHLCYMGTSQILMPENYIAMFNAPQLEEAKEIV
;
A
#
# COMPACT_ATOMS: atom_id res chain seq x y z
N MET A 1 -2.10 10.57 -2.09
CA MET A 1 -1.81 10.18 -0.68
C MET A 1 -1.37 8.73 -0.59
N ILE A 2 -0.41 8.46 0.25
CA ILE A 2 0.13 7.11 0.42
C ILE A 2 -0.30 6.59 1.79
N LEU A 3 -1.02 5.47 1.78
CA LEU A 3 -1.48 4.80 2.99
C LEU A 3 -0.52 3.64 3.26
N CYS A 4 0.28 3.73 4.30
CA CYS A 4 1.33 2.77 4.59
C CYS A 4 1.05 1.98 5.86
N PHE A 5 1.05 0.65 5.73
CA PHE A 5 1.08 -0.27 6.86
C PHE A 5 2.39 -1.04 6.80
N SER A 6 3.17 -1.02 7.87
CA SER A 6 4.47 -1.66 7.89
C SER A 6 4.66 -2.49 9.16
N GLY A 7 5.00 -3.77 9.00
CA GLY A 7 5.34 -4.63 10.12
C GLY A 7 6.83 -4.60 10.46
N THR A 8 7.68 -4.56 9.45
CA THR A 8 9.14 -4.67 9.63
C THR A 8 9.92 -3.43 9.17
N GLY A 9 9.24 -2.43 8.62
CA GLY A 9 9.89 -1.25 8.06
C GLY A 9 10.08 -1.28 6.56
N ASN A 10 9.93 -2.43 5.91
CA ASN A 10 10.10 -2.54 4.46
C ASN A 10 9.07 -1.71 3.70
N SER A 11 7.80 -1.83 4.09
CA SER A 11 6.73 -1.06 3.45
C SER A 11 6.92 0.44 3.67
N ARG A 12 7.37 0.83 4.86
CA ARG A 12 7.66 2.24 5.16
C ARG A 12 8.77 2.78 4.27
N TYR A 13 9.82 2.00 4.04
CA TYR A 13 10.91 2.38 3.17
C TYR A 13 10.40 2.63 1.74
N ILE A 14 9.59 1.70 1.23
CA ILE A 14 8.99 1.82 -0.10
C ILE A 14 8.08 3.04 -0.17
N ALA A 15 7.23 3.23 0.83
CA ALA A 15 6.31 4.37 0.89
C ALA A 15 7.06 5.70 0.87
N LYS A 16 8.16 5.81 1.62
CA LYS A 16 8.98 7.01 1.64
C LYS A 16 9.60 7.31 0.28
N LYS A 17 10.04 6.28 -0.45
CA LYS A 17 10.58 6.46 -1.79
C LYS A 17 9.53 6.95 -2.78
N ILE A 18 8.34 6.37 -2.71
CA ILE A 18 7.22 6.79 -3.57
C ILE A 18 6.81 8.22 -3.22
N ALA A 19 6.70 8.53 -1.93
CA ALA A 19 6.30 9.86 -1.48
C ALA A 19 7.29 10.94 -1.94
N ALA A 20 8.59 10.63 -1.90
CA ALA A 20 9.62 11.56 -2.37
C ALA A 20 9.50 11.82 -3.88
N GLU A 21 9.21 10.78 -4.66
CA GLU A 21 9.07 10.92 -6.12
C GLU A 21 7.81 11.70 -6.53
N LEU A 22 6.72 11.50 -5.79
CA LEU A 22 5.42 12.11 -6.10
C LEU A 22 5.18 13.40 -5.32
N GLU A 23 6.07 13.76 -4.41
CA GLU A 23 5.90 14.88 -3.50
C GLU A 23 4.55 14.79 -2.76
N ASP A 24 4.24 13.61 -2.24
CA ASP A 24 2.96 13.31 -1.61
C ASP A 24 3.15 12.95 -0.12
N GLU A 25 2.04 12.91 0.60
CA GLU A 25 2.03 12.63 2.03
C GLU A 25 1.84 11.15 2.32
N ILE A 26 2.39 10.71 3.46
CA ILE A 26 2.22 9.34 3.95
C ILE A 26 1.32 9.37 5.18
N VAL A 27 0.32 8.49 5.20
CA VAL A 27 -0.50 8.24 6.39
C VAL A 27 -0.05 6.92 6.99
N ASP A 28 0.28 6.94 8.28
CA ASP A 28 0.65 5.75 9.03
C ASP A 28 -0.61 4.98 9.43
N VAL A 29 -0.93 3.94 8.66
CA VAL A 29 -2.11 3.11 8.91
C VAL A 29 -1.95 2.29 10.18
N ASN A 30 -0.72 1.93 10.56
CA ASN A 30 -0.45 1.24 11.83
C ASN A 30 -0.98 2.06 13.02
N ALA A 31 -0.69 3.36 13.03
CA ALA A 31 -1.13 4.25 14.09
C ALA A 31 -2.66 4.38 14.11
N LYS A 32 -3.28 4.47 12.95
CA LYS A 32 -4.74 4.54 12.83
C LYS A 32 -5.42 3.28 13.38
N ILE A 33 -4.90 2.12 13.02
CA ILE A 33 -5.44 0.83 13.48
C ILE A 33 -5.27 0.70 14.99
N LYS A 34 -4.09 1.05 15.52
CA LYS A 34 -3.81 1.00 16.96
C LYS A 34 -4.77 1.87 17.77
N ALA A 35 -5.10 3.03 17.24
CA ALA A 35 -6.01 3.96 17.88
C ALA A 35 -7.49 3.65 17.62
N ALA A 36 -7.79 2.59 16.85
CA ALA A 36 -9.13 2.28 16.35
C ALA A 36 -9.77 3.50 15.68
N ASP A 37 -8.97 4.24 14.91
CA ASP A 37 -9.37 5.46 14.25
C ASP A 37 -9.84 5.16 12.82
N TYR A 38 -11.16 5.15 12.64
CA TYR A 38 -11.80 4.92 11.35
C TYR A 38 -12.42 6.20 10.80
N SER A 39 -12.00 7.35 11.31
CA SER A 39 -12.49 8.64 10.82
C SER A 39 -12.09 8.86 9.36
N PRO A 40 -12.91 9.60 8.59
CA PRO A 40 -12.61 9.84 7.18
C PRO A 40 -11.24 10.46 6.96
N VAL A 41 -10.56 10.02 5.92
CA VAL A 41 -9.24 10.54 5.52
C VAL A 41 -9.40 11.29 4.21
N LYS A 42 -8.93 12.53 4.19
CA LYS A 42 -8.95 13.33 2.97
C LYS A 42 -7.73 12.99 2.13
N THR A 43 -7.92 12.13 1.13
CA THR A 43 -6.82 11.56 0.35
C THR A 43 -6.50 12.29 -0.94
N GLY A 44 -7.44 13.07 -1.49
CA GLY A 44 -7.34 13.49 -2.89
C GLY A 44 -7.74 12.36 -3.82
N GLU A 45 -7.55 12.54 -5.12
CA GLU A 45 -8.06 11.61 -6.13
C GLU A 45 -7.28 10.28 -6.22
N ASN A 46 -5.98 10.32 -5.99
CA ASN A 46 -5.10 9.15 -6.16
C ASN A 46 -4.64 8.63 -4.80
N VAL A 47 -4.82 7.34 -4.59
CA VAL A 47 -4.44 6.67 -3.35
C VAL A 47 -3.53 5.50 -3.68
N ILE A 48 -2.40 5.41 -2.97
CA ILE A 48 -1.47 4.29 -3.08
C ILE A 48 -1.39 3.61 -1.72
N VAL A 49 -1.72 2.32 -1.69
CA VAL A 49 -1.65 1.52 -0.46
C VAL A 49 -0.37 0.69 -0.51
N VAL A 50 0.50 0.90 0.47
CA VAL A 50 1.77 0.17 0.56
C VAL A 50 1.72 -0.73 1.79
N THR A 51 1.81 -2.04 1.58
CA THR A 51 1.69 -3.05 2.65
C THR A 51 2.62 -4.22 2.43
N PRO A 52 2.93 -5.00 3.50
CA PRO A 52 3.49 -6.33 3.32
C PRO A 52 2.41 -7.30 2.80
N THR A 53 2.83 -8.50 2.43
CA THR A 53 1.94 -9.56 1.96
C THR A 53 1.81 -10.62 3.06
N TYR A 54 0.57 -10.88 3.50
CA TYR A 54 0.27 -11.93 4.46
C TYR A 54 -0.69 -12.94 3.81
N ALA A 55 -0.27 -14.19 3.70
CA ALA A 55 -1.06 -15.25 3.06
C ALA A 55 -1.61 -14.82 1.69
N TRP A 56 -0.73 -14.28 0.86
CA TRP A 56 -0.99 -13.81 -0.51
C TRP A 56 -2.01 -12.69 -0.64
N ARG A 57 -2.24 -11.93 0.42
CA ARG A 57 -3.12 -10.75 0.41
C ARG A 57 -2.53 -9.65 1.28
N ILE A 58 -3.13 -8.48 1.20
CA ILE A 58 -2.84 -7.45 2.20
C ILE A 58 -3.30 -7.95 3.58
N PRO A 59 -2.66 -7.50 4.67
CA PRO A 59 -3.07 -7.92 6.01
C PRO A 59 -4.56 -7.66 6.26
N ARG A 60 -5.24 -8.60 6.91
CA ARG A 60 -6.69 -8.46 7.19
C ARG A 60 -7.03 -7.18 7.93
N ILE A 61 -6.19 -6.77 8.87
CA ILE A 61 -6.44 -5.56 9.64
C ILE A 61 -6.40 -4.32 8.75
N VAL A 62 -5.58 -4.33 7.70
CA VAL A 62 -5.53 -3.25 6.71
C VAL A 62 -6.79 -3.27 5.85
N SER A 63 -7.20 -4.44 5.39
CA SER A 63 -8.42 -4.61 4.61
C SER A 63 -9.65 -4.14 5.41
N ASP A 64 -9.73 -4.52 6.68
CA ASP A 64 -10.81 -4.08 7.56
C ASP A 64 -10.80 -2.57 7.75
N TRP A 65 -9.63 -2.01 8.00
CA TRP A 65 -9.48 -0.56 8.17
C TRP A 65 -9.93 0.20 6.92
N LEU A 66 -9.49 -0.25 5.75
CA LEU A 66 -9.89 0.35 4.47
C LEU A 66 -11.39 0.25 4.25
N SER A 67 -11.98 -0.90 4.60
CA SER A 67 -13.43 -1.11 4.43
C SER A 67 -14.26 -0.19 5.33
N LYS A 68 -13.77 0.14 6.51
CA LYS A 68 -14.48 0.97 7.50
C LYS A 68 -14.16 2.45 7.37
N THR A 69 -13.05 2.80 6.74
CA THR A 69 -12.59 4.19 6.67
C THR A 69 -12.99 4.81 5.33
N LYS A 70 -13.63 5.96 5.38
CA LYS A 70 -14.00 6.68 4.18
C LYS A 70 -12.80 7.45 3.65
N LEU A 71 -12.49 7.28 2.36
CA LEU A 71 -11.41 7.99 1.69
C LEU A 71 -12.03 9.12 0.87
N LEU A 72 -11.98 10.32 1.43
CA LEU A 72 -12.63 11.49 0.82
C LEU A 72 -11.92 11.92 -0.44
N SER A 73 -12.69 12.14 -1.50
CA SER A 73 -12.21 12.56 -2.82
C SER A 73 -11.40 11.52 -3.57
N ALA A 74 -11.25 10.30 -3.04
CA ALA A 74 -10.53 9.24 -3.73
C ALA A 74 -11.30 8.77 -4.97
N LYS A 75 -10.57 8.58 -6.08
CA LYS A 75 -11.13 8.08 -7.34
C LYS A 75 -10.39 6.86 -7.82
N ARG A 76 -9.07 6.80 -7.63
CA ARG A 76 -8.21 5.73 -8.12
C ARG A 76 -7.36 5.18 -6.98
N ILE A 77 -7.11 3.87 -7.02
CA ILE A 77 -6.32 3.22 -5.99
C ILE A 77 -5.32 2.24 -6.62
N TRP A 78 -4.08 2.32 -6.17
CA TRP A 78 -3.00 1.40 -6.49
C TRP A 78 -2.58 0.66 -5.23
N PHE A 79 -2.12 -0.56 -5.40
CA PHE A 79 -1.57 -1.35 -4.29
C PHE A 79 -0.12 -1.70 -4.59
N VAL A 80 0.76 -1.44 -3.64
CA VAL A 80 2.17 -1.81 -3.71
C VAL A 80 2.44 -2.76 -2.55
N MET A 81 2.77 -4.00 -2.86
CA MET A 81 2.93 -5.05 -1.87
C MET A 81 4.36 -5.58 -1.89
N ASN A 82 5.05 -5.49 -0.75
CA ASN A 82 6.37 -6.09 -0.65
C ASN A 82 6.27 -7.51 -0.10
N CYS A 83 7.12 -8.39 -0.61
CA CYS A 83 7.12 -9.79 -0.23
C CYS A 83 8.48 -10.41 -0.53
N GLY A 84 8.73 -11.60 0.06
CA GLY A 84 9.93 -12.37 -0.24
C GLY A 84 9.78 -13.29 -1.44
N SER A 85 8.56 -13.44 -1.95
CA SER A 85 8.23 -14.28 -3.10
C SER A 85 7.01 -13.74 -3.83
N GLU A 86 6.22 -14.58 -4.48
CA GLU A 86 5.04 -14.14 -5.22
C GLU A 86 3.91 -13.67 -4.30
N ILE A 87 3.11 -12.73 -4.78
CA ILE A 87 1.93 -12.22 -4.07
C ILE A 87 0.66 -13.05 -4.37
N GLY A 88 0.76 -14.08 -5.23
CA GLY A 88 -0.36 -14.95 -5.55
C GLY A 88 -1.55 -14.21 -6.15
N ASN A 89 -2.74 -14.43 -5.59
CA ASN A 89 -3.98 -13.84 -6.06
C ASN A 89 -4.31 -12.48 -5.42
N ALA A 90 -3.32 -11.79 -4.87
CA ALA A 90 -3.53 -10.52 -4.18
C ALA A 90 -4.26 -9.49 -5.06
N SER A 91 -3.97 -9.44 -6.36
CA SER A 91 -4.62 -8.52 -7.28
C SER A 91 -6.13 -8.70 -7.31
N LYS A 92 -6.60 -9.94 -7.25
CA LYS A 92 -8.03 -10.24 -7.24
C LYS A 92 -8.71 -9.71 -5.99
N TYR A 93 -8.08 -9.88 -4.82
CA TYR A 93 -8.61 -9.38 -3.57
C TYR A 93 -8.61 -7.85 -3.53
N ASN A 94 -7.53 -7.24 -4.02
CA ASN A 94 -7.39 -5.79 -4.08
C ASN A 94 -8.42 -5.17 -5.02
N SER A 95 -8.64 -5.78 -6.17
CA SER A 95 -9.65 -5.33 -7.13
C SER A 95 -11.05 -5.38 -6.53
N SER A 96 -11.38 -6.46 -5.80
CA SER A 96 -12.66 -6.58 -5.11
C SER A 96 -12.84 -5.50 -4.05
N LEU A 97 -11.78 -5.20 -3.30
CA LEU A 97 -11.83 -4.17 -2.26
C LEU A 97 -12.07 -2.79 -2.89
N ALA A 98 -11.36 -2.48 -3.97
CA ALA A 98 -11.54 -1.22 -4.69
C ALA A 98 -12.98 -1.08 -5.20
N GLU A 99 -13.54 -2.13 -5.76
CA GLU A 99 -14.90 -2.14 -6.25
C GLU A 99 -15.91 -1.87 -5.13
N ARG A 100 -15.73 -2.52 -3.98
CA ARG A 100 -16.59 -2.29 -2.81
C ARG A 100 -16.52 -0.84 -2.31
N LYS A 101 -15.41 -0.17 -2.51
CA LYS A 101 -15.23 1.24 -2.13
C LYS A 101 -15.57 2.21 -3.26
N HIS A 102 -16.05 1.70 -4.38
CA HIS A 102 -16.38 2.50 -5.57
C HIS A 102 -15.17 3.29 -6.10
N LEU A 103 -13.99 2.67 -6.05
CA LEU A 103 -12.75 3.24 -6.56
C LEU A 103 -12.31 2.51 -7.82
N CYS A 104 -11.67 3.24 -8.73
CA CYS A 104 -11.08 2.64 -9.90
C CYS A 104 -9.80 1.90 -9.50
N TYR A 105 -9.79 0.59 -9.66
CA TYR A 105 -8.61 -0.22 -9.37
C TYR A 105 -7.58 -0.02 -10.46
N MET A 106 -6.41 0.48 -10.10
CA MET A 106 -5.34 0.82 -11.05
C MET A 106 -4.26 -0.25 -11.15
N GLY A 107 -4.26 -1.19 -10.24
CA GLY A 107 -3.32 -2.30 -10.31
C GLY A 107 -2.64 -2.59 -8.98
N THR A 108 -1.97 -3.75 -8.94
CA THR A 108 -1.18 -4.19 -7.81
C THR A 108 0.23 -4.47 -8.31
N SER A 109 1.22 -3.89 -7.63
CA SER A 109 2.61 -4.12 -7.97
C SER A 109 3.32 -4.84 -6.84
N GLN A 110 4.17 -5.77 -7.22
CA GLN A 110 4.93 -6.58 -6.31
C GLN A 110 6.36 -6.08 -6.26
N ILE A 111 6.84 -5.78 -5.04
CA ILE A 111 8.23 -5.44 -4.81
C ILE A 111 8.85 -6.60 -4.02
N LEU A 112 9.80 -7.28 -4.62
CA LEU A 112 10.52 -8.37 -3.95
C LEU A 112 11.57 -7.78 -3.02
N MET A 113 11.37 -7.98 -1.73
CA MET A 113 12.29 -7.50 -0.69
C MET A 113 12.63 -8.68 0.21
N PRO A 114 13.77 -9.35 0.00
CA PRO A 114 14.22 -10.39 0.90
C PRO A 114 14.34 -9.83 2.32
N GLU A 115 13.83 -10.59 3.30
CA GLU A 115 13.61 -10.11 4.66
C GLU A 115 14.78 -9.39 5.33
N ASN A 116 15.98 -9.80 5.05
CA ASN A 116 17.17 -9.28 5.73
C ASN A 116 18.06 -8.41 4.84
N TYR A 117 17.55 -7.96 3.70
CA TYR A 117 18.39 -7.32 2.70
C TYR A 117 17.91 -5.95 2.23
N ILE A 118 17.22 -5.24 3.10
CA ILE A 118 16.76 -3.89 2.76
C ILE A 118 17.93 -2.98 2.42
N ALA A 119 19.08 -3.17 3.07
CA ALA A 119 20.30 -2.42 2.80
C ALA A 119 20.94 -2.79 1.45
N MET A 120 20.53 -3.91 0.88
CA MET A 120 21.00 -4.40 -0.43
C MET A 120 19.99 -4.09 -1.55
N PHE A 121 19.00 -3.31 -1.26
CA PHE A 121 18.01 -2.87 -2.24
C PHE A 121 18.71 -2.07 -3.32
N ASN A 122 18.73 -2.58 -4.55
CA ASN A 122 19.51 -1.99 -5.62
C ASN A 122 18.68 -1.07 -6.53
N ALA A 123 19.37 -0.32 -7.39
CA ALA A 123 18.75 0.65 -8.27
C ALA A 123 17.63 0.10 -9.17
N PRO A 124 17.77 -1.09 -9.80
CA PRO A 124 16.68 -1.65 -10.60
C PRO A 124 15.40 -1.87 -9.83
N GLN A 125 15.48 -2.30 -8.56
CA GLN A 125 14.30 -2.49 -7.72
C GLN A 125 13.65 -1.16 -7.37
N LEU A 126 14.46 -0.12 -7.15
CA LEU A 126 13.94 1.22 -6.91
C LEU A 126 13.22 1.77 -8.14
N GLU A 127 13.77 1.53 -9.31
CA GLU A 127 13.15 1.96 -10.56
C GLU A 127 11.82 1.26 -10.79
N GLU A 128 11.73 -0.04 -10.49
CA GLU A 128 10.46 -0.77 -10.55
C GLU A 128 9.41 -0.14 -9.64
N ALA A 129 9.80 0.24 -8.43
CA ALA A 129 8.89 0.90 -7.51
C ALA A 129 8.41 2.25 -8.04
N LYS A 130 9.27 2.99 -8.75
CA LYS A 130 8.92 4.27 -9.37
C LYS A 130 7.99 4.11 -10.55
N GLU A 131 8.16 3.07 -11.34
CA GLU A 131 7.34 2.81 -12.53
C GLU A 131 5.90 2.46 -12.20
N ILE A 132 5.63 2.07 -10.96
CA ILE A 132 4.29 1.71 -10.50
C ILE A 132 3.37 2.93 -10.41
N VAL A 133 3.93 4.08 -10.29
CA VAL A 133 3.20 5.34 -10.17
C VAL A 133 3.35 6.17 -11.42
#